data_a83097d38e22b84b1a73a47af63e8f58
#
_entry.id   a83097d38e22b84b1a73a47af63e8f58
#
_cell.length_a   1.000
_cell.length_b   1.000
_cell.length_c   1.000
_cell.angle_alpha   90.00
_cell.angle_beta   90.00
_cell.angle_gamma   90.00
#
_symmetry.space_group_name_H-M   'P 1'
#
loop_
_entity.id
_entity.type
_entity.pdbx_description
1 polymer ?
#
loop_
_entity_poly.entity_id
_entity_poly.type
_entity_poly.pdbx_seq_one_letter_code
_entity_poly.pdbx_strand_id
1 'polypeptide(L)'
;LCVWMALCHDLGKIGTDPALLPHHYGHELRGAEPAEHVAKRLALPARYAAAGVLSSQLHMKAGIYDMLRAGTRCDLLMQIHNAGLDEPFWKLAEADSGRSLRPAVNDDLAVLLGISLPPEWRDRGKESGKRLRAMRCQALAIHMAKRKRENADG
;
A
#
# COMPACT_ATOMS: atom_id res chain seq x y z
N LEU A 1 -9.72 13.98 0.27
CA LEU A 1 -8.43 13.29 0.18
C LEU A 1 -8.41 12.27 -0.96
N CYS A 2 -9.45 11.43 -1.13
CA CYS A 2 -9.53 10.43 -2.19
C CYS A 2 -9.37 11.05 -3.60
N VAL A 3 -10.07 12.15 -3.90
CA VAL A 3 -9.95 12.87 -5.19
C VAL A 3 -8.52 13.35 -5.44
N TRP A 4 -7.84 13.84 -4.40
CA TRP A 4 -6.44 14.24 -4.48
C TRP A 4 -5.53 13.05 -4.82
N MET A 5 -5.73 11.93 -4.16
CA MET A 5 -4.98 10.69 -4.43
C MET A 5 -5.23 10.19 -5.86
N ALA A 6 -6.49 10.27 -6.33
CA ALA A 6 -6.85 9.93 -7.71
C ALA A 6 -6.18 10.85 -8.74
N LEU A 7 -5.99 12.14 -8.41
CA LEU A 7 -5.21 13.04 -9.26
C LEU A 7 -3.72 12.67 -9.30
N CYS A 8 -3.18 12.23 -8.16
CA CYS A 8 -1.73 12.03 -8.00
C CYS A 8 -1.22 10.65 -8.48
N HIS A 9 -2.06 9.60 -8.45
CA HIS A 9 -1.58 8.23 -8.65
C HIS A 9 -0.84 8.03 -9.98
N ASP A 10 -1.24 8.72 -11.02
CA ASP A 10 -0.74 8.59 -12.38
C ASP A 10 0.13 9.78 -12.86
N LEU A 11 0.45 10.75 -12.00
CA LEU A 11 1.25 11.93 -12.38
C LEU A 11 2.59 11.59 -13.05
N GLY A 12 3.18 10.47 -12.70
CA GLY A 12 4.44 10.02 -13.30
C GLY A 12 4.34 9.61 -14.77
N LYS A 13 3.14 9.46 -15.33
CA LYS A 13 2.94 9.18 -16.75
C LYS A 13 3.36 10.35 -17.63
N ILE A 14 3.26 11.58 -17.12
CA ILE A 14 3.64 12.81 -17.84
C ILE A 14 5.12 12.78 -18.23
N GLY A 15 5.99 12.20 -17.40
CA GLY A 15 7.43 12.09 -17.67
C GLY A 15 7.83 10.83 -18.47
N THR A 16 6.91 10.18 -19.17
CA THR A 16 7.23 9.01 -19.99
C THR A 16 7.90 9.44 -21.30
N ASP A 17 9.03 8.79 -21.62
CA ASP A 17 9.68 8.98 -22.92
C ASP A 17 8.71 8.61 -24.05
N PRO A 18 8.49 9.48 -25.04
CA PRO A 18 7.60 9.21 -26.18
C PRO A 18 7.91 7.90 -26.92
N ALA A 19 9.18 7.46 -26.94
CA ALA A 19 9.60 6.20 -27.55
C ALA A 19 9.06 4.94 -26.83
N LEU A 20 8.63 5.08 -25.56
CA LEU A 20 8.08 3.98 -24.76
C LEU A 20 6.57 3.87 -24.83
N LEU A 21 5.88 4.84 -25.43
CA LEU A 21 4.41 4.82 -25.53
C LEU A 21 3.91 3.62 -26.32
N PRO A 22 2.80 3.03 -25.91
CA PRO A 22 1.84 3.44 -24.87
C PRO A 22 2.20 2.97 -23.45
N HIS A 23 3.41 2.47 -23.20
CA HIS A 23 3.82 1.93 -21.91
C HIS A 23 4.46 3.01 -21.02
N HIS A 24 4.05 3.04 -19.75
CA HIS A 24 4.50 4.02 -18.76
C HIS A 24 5.34 3.36 -17.65
N TYR A 25 6.33 2.55 -18.01
CA TYR A 25 7.17 1.81 -17.03
C TYR A 25 7.76 2.74 -15.97
N GLY A 26 7.59 2.36 -14.68
CA GLY A 26 8.14 3.10 -13.54
C GLY A 26 7.45 4.44 -13.26
N HIS A 27 6.27 4.70 -13.84
CA HIS A 27 5.53 5.93 -13.57
C HIS A 27 5.12 6.05 -12.09
N GLU A 28 4.89 4.94 -11.42
CA GLU A 28 4.56 4.88 -10.01
C GLU A 28 5.65 5.49 -9.11
N LEU A 29 6.91 5.34 -9.50
CA LEU A 29 8.03 5.94 -8.77
C LEU A 29 8.26 7.40 -9.18
N ARG A 30 8.18 7.70 -10.48
CA ARG A 30 8.37 9.07 -10.99
C ARG A 30 7.31 10.04 -10.53
N GLY A 31 6.09 9.58 -10.24
CA GLY A 31 4.99 10.44 -9.83
C GLY A 31 5.07 10.95 -8.39
N ALA A 32 5.92 10.37 -7.55
CA ALA A 32 6.04 10.74 -6.15
C ALA A 32 6.51 12.19 -5.94
N GLU A 33 7.59 12.59 -6.63
CA GLU A 33 8.14 13.95 -6.56
C GLU A 33 7.17 15.00 -7.11
N PRO A 34 6.58 14.85 -8.30
CA PRO A 34 5.53 15.75 -8.78
C PRO A 34 4.34 15.89 -7.82
N ALA A 35 3.86 14.80 -7.22
CA ALA A 35 2.75 14.84 -6.26
C ALA A 35 3.10 15.68 -5.02
N GLU A 36 4.30 15.49 -4.47
CA GLU A 36 4.79 16.30 -3.34
C GLU A 36 4.95 17.76 -3.73
N HIS A 37 5.53 18.05 -4.90
CA HIS A 37 5.73 19.40 -5.41
C HIS A 37 4.41 20.16 -5.59
N VAL A 38 3.42 19.54 -6.21
CA VAL A 38 2.10 20.15 -6.40
C VAL A 38 1.41 20.43 -5.07
N ALA A 39 1.49 19.49 -4.11
CA ALA A 39 0.94 19.70 -2.77
C ALA A 39 1.59 20.91 -2.06
N LYS A 40 2.90 21.02 -2.15
CA LYS A 40 3.65 22.18 -1.59
C LYS A 40 3.27 23.50 -2.27
N ARG A 41 3.21 23.49 -3.61
CA ARG A 41 2.86 24.70 -4.40
C ARG A 41 1.45 25.19 -4.10
N LEU A 42 0.52 24.28 -3.82
CA LEU A 42 -0.86 24.59 -3.45
C LEU A 42 -1.03 24.83 -1.94
N ALA A 43 0.06 24.87 -1.17
CA ALA A 43 0.06 25.01 0.29
C ALA A 43 -0.90 24.03 0.99
N LEU A 44 -1.03 22.80 0.49
CA LEU A 44 -1.87 21.78 1.09
C LEU A 44 -1.26 21.27 2.40
N PRO A 45 -2.08 20.84 3.37
CA PRO A 45 -1.59 20.19 4.58
C PRO A 45 -0.67 19.00 4.28
N ALA A 46 0.32 18.73 5.14
CA ALA A 46 1.33 17.68 4.96
C ALA A 46 0.72 16.28 4.63
N ARG A 47 -0.45 15.98 5.20
CA ARG A 47 -1.18 14.73 4.90
C ARG A 47 -1.55 14.58 3.42
N TYR A 48 -1.73 15.68 2.69
CA TYR A 48 -2.02 15.63 1.25
C TYR A 48 -0.77 15.30 0.46
N ALA A 49 0.39 15.87 0.82
CA ALA A 49 1.66 15.50 0.21
C ALA A 49 1.94 14.00 0.40
N ALA A 50 1.84 13.50 1.64
CA ALA A 50 2.00 12.09 1.94
C ALA A 50 1.01 11.19 1.17
N ALA A 51 -0.27 11.58 1.11
CA ALA A 51 -1.29 10.84 0.39
C ALA A 51 -1.03 10.78 -1.12
N GLY A 52 -0.61 11.89 -1.73
CA GLY A 52 -0.26 11.97 -3.15
C GLY A 52 0.95 11.08 -3.48
N VAL A 53 2.00 11.16 -2.67
CA VAL A 53 3.21 10.32 -2.82
C VAL A 53 2.86 8.83 -2.70
N LEU A 54 2.12 8.44 -1.65
CA LEU A 54 1.78 7.03 -1.42
C LEU A 54 0.83 6.50 -2.48
N SER A 55 -0.14 7.29 -2.95
CA SER A 55 -1.01 6.85 -4.05
C SER A 55 -0.23 6.60 -5.33
N SER A 56 0.71 7.48 -5.69
CA SER A 56 1.58 7.25 -6.83
C SER A 56 2.41 5.98 -6.68
N GLN A 57 3.13 5.82 -5.56
CA GLN A 57 4.07 4.72 -5.37
C GLN A 57 3.42 3.34 -5.22
N LEU A 58 2.18 3.27 -4.73
CA LEU A 58 1.60 2.02 -4.25
C LEU A 58 0.39 1.52 -5.04
N HIS A 59 -0.26 2.37 -5.89
CA HIS A 59 -1.48 1.98 -6.60
C HIS A 59 -1.28 0.73 -7.47
N MET A 60 -0.16 0.64 -8.19
CA MET A 60 0.15 -0.52 -9.03
C MET A 60 0.23 -1.83 -8.23
N LYS A 61 0.85 -1.78 -7.03
CA LYS A 61 0.90 -2.95 -6.14
C LYS A 61 -0.48 -3.28 -5.59
N ALA A 62 -1.27 -2.25 -5.25
CA ALA A 62 -2.63 -2.44 -4.78
C ALA A 62 -3.52 -3.09 -5.84
N GLY A 63 -3.41 -2.70 -7.10
CA GLY A 63 -4.17 -3.28 -8.21
C GLY A 63 -3.95 -4.80 -8.41
N ILE A 64 -2.79 -5.32 -8.00
CA ILE A 64 -2.46 -6.75 -8.06
C ILE A 64 -2.42 -7.40 -6.68
N TYR A 65 -3.15 -6.86 -5.70
CA TYR A 65 -3.08 -7.25 -4.29
C TYR A 65 -3.13 -8.77 -4.07
N ASP A 66 -4.06 -9.46 -4.72
CA ASP A 66 -4.25 -10.90 -4.54
C ASP A 66 -3.06 -11.74 -5.02
N MET A 67 -2.21 -11.20 -5.89
CA MET A 67 -1.02 -11.85 -6.41
C MET A 67 0.23 -11.58 -5.54
N LEU A 68 0.15 -10.66 -4.60
CA LEU A 68 1.29 -10.28 -3.75
C LEU A 68 1.60 -11.37 -2.73
N ARG A 69 2.90 -11.57 -2.45
CA ARG A 69 3.39 -12.42 -1.37
C ARG A 69 3.11 -11.76 -0.01
N ALA A 70 3.01 -12.57 1.05
CA ALA A 70 2.70 -12.09 2.40
C ALA A 70 3.59 -10.93 2.88
N GLY A 71 4.91 -10.97 2.63
CA GLY A 71 5.81 -9.88 2.99
C GLY A 71 5.45 -8.56 2.30
N THR A 72 5.17 -8.59 0.99
CA THR A 72 4.78 -7.40 0.23
C THR A 72 3.42 -6.87 0.66
N ARG A 73 2.43 -7.76 0.95
CA ARG A 73 1.14 -7.36 1.52
C ARG A 73 1.31 -6.70 2.88
N CYS A 74 2.12 -7.32 3.76
CA CYS A 74 2.40 -6.76 5.08
C CYS A 74 2.98 -5.35 4.99
N ASP A 75 3.97 -5.12 4.13
CA ASP A 75 4.59 -3.81 3.95
C ASP A 75 3.60 -2.79 3.39
N LEU A 76 2.84 -3.16 2.36
CA LEU A 76 1.81 -2.32 1.75
C LEU A 76 0.74 -1.91 2.76
N LEU A 77 0.14 -2.89 3.45
CA LEU A 77 -0.91 -2.66 4.45
C LEU A 77 -0.43 -1.76 5.57
N MET A 78 0.74 -2.07 6.15
CA MET A 78 1.26 -1.30 7.28
C MET A 78 1.70 0.12 6.88
N GLN A 79 2.20 0.31 5.66
CA GLN A 79 2.55 1.64 5.16
C GLN A 79 1.31 2.54 5.02
N ILE A 80 0.23 2.01 4.44
CA ILE A 80 -1.04 2.73 4.28
C ILE A 80 -1.69 2.98 5.64
N HIS A 81 -1.75 1.96 6.50
CA HIS A 81 -2.35 2.05 7.83
C HIS A 81 -1.64 3.07 8.72
N ASN A 82 -0.32 3.04 8.79
CA ASN A 82 0.46 3.97 9.59
C ASN A 82 0.35 5.43 9.10
N ALA A 83 0.04 5.62 7.83
CA ALA A 83 -0.24 6.95 7.26
C ALA A 83 -1.70 7.42 7.51
N GLY A 84 -2.56 6.57 8.08
CA GLY A 84 -3.99 6.89 8.28
C GLY A 84 -4.77 7.03 6.98
N LEU A 85 -4.40 6.27 5.95
CA LEU A 85 -4.93 6.39 4.60
C LEU A 85 -5.77 5.17 4.16
N ASP A 86 -6.13 4.26 5.08
CA ASP A 86 -6.82 3.01 4.75
C ASP A 86 -8.06 3.25 3.88
N GLU A 87 -8.97 4.12 4.34
CA GLU A 87 -10.23 4.36 3.63
C GLU A 87 -10.02 5.00 2.24
N PRO A 88 -9.33 6.15 2.11
CA PRO A 88 -9.19 6.82 0.82
C PRO A 88 -8.30 6.07 -0.16
N PHE A 89 -7.27 5.37 0.31
CA PHE A 89 -6.35 4.63 -0.56
C PHE A 89 -7.02 3.40 -1.19
N TRP A 90 -7.67 2.57 -0.38
CA TRP A 90 -8.31 1.36 -0.91
C TRP A 90 -9.53 1.69 -1.78
N LYS A 91 -10.22 2.81 -1.51
CA LYS A 91 -11.26 3.32 -2.40
C LYS A 91 -10.70 3.71 -3.78
N LEU A 92 -9.54 4.37 -3.81
CA LEU A 92 -8.83 4.66 -5.06
C LEU A 92 -8.44 3.36 -5.77
N ALA A 93 -7.77 2.43 -5.07
CA ALA A 93 -7.26 1.19 -5.65
C ALA A 93 -8.38 0.32 -6.25
N GLU A 94 -9.55 0.26 -5.61
CA GLU A 94 -10.72 -0.43 -6.14
C GLU A 94 -11.28 0.27 -7.38
N ALA A 95 -11.35 1.60 -7.38
CA ALA A 95 -11.83 2.38 -8.53
C ALA A 95 -10.89 2.26 -9.74
N ASP A 96 -9.57 2.27 -9.52
CA ASP A 96 -8.55 2.17 -10.55
C ASP A 96 -8.47 0.76 -11.16
N SER A 97 -8.50 -0.27 -10.31
CA SER A 97 -8.39 -1.66 -10.75
C SER A 97 -9.70 -2.30 -11.21
N GLY A 98 -10.85 -1.71 -10.88
CA GLY A 98 -12.18 -2.30 -11.08
C GLY A 98 -12.45 -3.55 -10.23
N ARG A 99 -11.67 -3.80 -9.17
CA ARG A 99 -11.71 -5.01 -8.33
C ARG A 99 -12.18 -4.69 -6.92
N SER A 100 -12.91 -5.62 -6.30
CA SER A 100 -13.23 -5.54 -4.86
C SER A 100 -12.04 -6.06 -4.06
N LEU A 101 -11.29 -5.17 -3.44
CA LEU A 101 -10.08 -5.49 -2.67
C LEU A 101 -10.32 -5.50 -1.16
N ARG A 102 -11.27 -4.71 -0.68
CA ARG A 102 -11.53 -4.48 0.74
C ARG A 102 -11.75 -5.72 1.59
N PRO A 103 -12.53 -6.74 1.17
CA PRO A 103 -12.71 -7.92 1.98
C PRO A 103 -11.38 -8.59 2.34
N ALA A 104 -10.51 -8.82 1.34
CA ALA A 104 -9.19 -9.43 1.55
C ALA A 104 -8.24 -8.52 2.33
N VAL A 105 -8.26 -7.22 2.05
CA VAL A 105 -7.44 -6.20 2.72
C VAL A 105 -7.78 -6.09 4.21
N ASN A 106 -9.06 -6.00 4.55
CA ASN A 106 -9.50 -5.86 5.94
C ASN A 106 -9.19 -7.13 6.76
N ASP A 107 -9.38 -8.30 6.16
CA ASP A 107 -9.06 -9.58 6.76
C ASP A 107 -7.56 -9.72 7.04
N ASP A 108 -6.73 -9.46 6.03
CA ASP A 108 -5.27 -9.49 6.15
C ASP A 108 -4.76 -8.41 7.16
N LEU A 109 -5.33 -7.20 7.17
CA LEU A 109 -4.96 -6.13 8.10
C LEU A 109 -5.31 -6.49 9.55
N ALA A 110 -6.48 -7.11 9.79
CA ALA A 110 -6.87 -7.56 11.12
C ALA A 110 -5.86 -8.56 11.70
N VAL A 111 -5.36 -9.49 10.87
CA VAL A 111 -4.27 -10.42 11.28
C VAL A 111 -3.02 -9.64 11.68
N LEU A 112 -2.59 -8.65 10.89
CA LEU A 112 -1.37 -7.89 11.17
C LEU A 112 -1.49 -7.07 12.47
N LEU A 113 -2.64 -6.45 12.71
CA LEU A 113 -2.89 -5.62 13.89
C LEU A 113 -3.01 -6.47 15.17
N GLY A 114 -3.43 -7.73 15.06
CA GLY A 114 -3.45 -8.68 16.18
C GLY A 114 -2.05 -9.10 16.67
N ILE A 115 -0.98 -8.84 15.91
CA ILE A 115 0.38 -9.22 16.27
C ILE A 115 1.06 -8.13 17.08
N SER A 116 1.48 -8.45 18.29
CA SER A 116 2.25 -7.58 19.18
C SER A 116 3.61 -8.18 19.52
N LEU A 117 4.59 -7.32 19.86
CA LEU A 117 5.90 -7.78 20.30
C LEU A 117 5.83 -8.39 21.70
N PRO A 118 6.48 -9.53 21.93
CA PRO A 118 6.77 -10.02 23.28
C PRO A 118 7.55 -8.97 24.10
N PRO A 119 7.37 -8.93 25.44
CA PRO A 119 7.99 -7.90 26.28
C PRO A 119 9.51 -7.77 26.10
N GLU A 120 10.20 -8.90 25.94
CA GLU A 120 11.66 -8.96 25.78
C GLU A 120 12.17 -8.34 24.47
N TRP A 121 11.31 -8.09 23.50
CA TRP A 121 11.64 -7.46 22.21
C TRP A 121 11.19 -6.01 22.11
N ARG A 122 10.59 -5.46 23.17
CA ARG A 122 10.17 -4.05 23.20
C ARG A 122 11.39 -3.15 23.43
N ASP A 123 11.27 -1.91 23.02
CA ASP A 123 12.23 -0.83 23.28
C ASP A 123 13.67 -1.07 22.77
N ARG A 124 13.81 -1.95 21.75
CA ARG A 124 15.09 -2.22 21.07
C ARG A 124 15.25 -1.45 19.74
N GLY A 125 14.51 -0.36 19.57
CA GLY A 125 14.59 0.50 18.41
C GLY A 125 14.35 -0.26 17.09
N LYS A 126 15.32 -0.21 16.16
CA LYS A 126 15.20 -0.85 14.84
C LYS A 126 15.02 -2.38 14.91
N GLU A 127 15.55 -3.04 15.92
CA GLU A 127 15.39 -4.49 16.08
C GLU A 127 13.95 -4.88 16.43
N SER A 128 13.30 -4.10 17.29
CA SER A 128 11.87 -4.25 17.59
C SER A 128 11.03 -4.20 16.32
N GLY A 129 11.27 -3.20 15.47
CA GLY A 129 10.56 -3.04 14.20
C GLY A 129 10.79 -4.22 13.24
N LYS A 130 12.04 -4.66 13.08
CA LYS A 130 12.36 -5.84 12.25
C LYS A 130 11.69 -7.11 12.76
N ARG A 131 11.70 -7.32 14.08
CA ARG A 131 11.08 -8.49 14.71
C ARG A 131 9.57 -8.49 14.52
N LEU A 132 8.91 -7.35 14.80
CA LEU A 132 7.47 -7.21 14.61
C LEU A 132 7.06 -7.46 13.17
N ARG A 133 7.79 -6.87 12.21
CA ARG A 133 7.55 -7.12 10.78
C ARG A 133 7.68 -8.61 10.44
N ALA A 134 8.72 -9.28 10.92
CA ALA A 134 8.92 -10.72 10.66
C ALA A 134 7.74 -11.55 11.19
N MET A 135 7.29 -11.27 12.42
CA MET A 135 6.16 -11.96 13.05
C MET A 135 4.85 -11.71 12.25
N ARG A 136 4.59 -10.48 11.83
CA ARG A 136 3.44 -10.11 11.00
C ARG A 136 3.46 -10.83 9.66
N CYS A 137 4.61 -10.82 8.96
CA CYS A 137 4.73 -11.52 7.69
C CYS A 137 4.49 -13.03 7.82
N GLN A 138 4.98 -13.65 8.89
CA GLN A 138 4.76 -15.08 9.17
C GLN A 138 3.29 -15.38 9.44
N ALA A 139 2.65 -14.60 10.31
CA ALA A 139 1.23 -14.76 10.64
C ALA A 139 0.35 -14.59 9.38
N LEU A 140 0.64 -13.58 8.57
CA LEU A 140 -0.08 -13.35 7.32
C LEU A 140 0.12 -14.50 6.32
N ALA A 141 1.34 -15.04 6.21
CA ALA A 141 1.61 -16.18 5.33
C ALA A 141 0.79 -17.43 5.73
N ILE A 142 0.70 -17.71 7.03
CA ILE A 142 -0.11 -18.81 7.58
C ILE A 142 -1.61 -18.57 7.25
N HIS A 143 -2.09 -17.34 7.50
CA HIS A 143 -3.48 -16.95 7.22
C HIS A 143 -3.85 -17.11 5.74
N MET A 144 -2.99 -16.61 4.85
CA MET A 144 -3.18 -16.75 3.39
C MET A 144 -3.20 -18.21 2.93
N ALA A 145 -2.33 -19.05 3.50
CA ALA A 145 -2.29 -20.47 3.18
C ALA A 145 -3.57 -21.20 3.63
N LYS A 146 -4.10 -20.85 4.82
CA LYS A 146 -5.37 -21.39 5.32
C LYS A 146 -6.52 -21.01 4.41
N ARG A 147 -6.68 -19.73 4.09
CA ARG A 147 -7.74 -19.21 3.19
C ARG A 147 -7.70 -19.88 1.80
N LYS A 148 -6.48 -20.14 1.27
CA LYS A 148 -6.33 -20.82 -0.01
C LYS A 148 -6.84 -22.26 0.02
N ARG A 149 -6.65 -22.98 1.13
CA ARG A 149 -7.17 -24.36 1.30
C ARG A 149 -8.69 -24.36 1.41
N GLU A 150 -9.25 -23.49 2.24
CA GLU A 150 -10.70 -23.36 2.42
C GLU A 150 -11.42 -23.06 1.10
N ASN A 151 -10.83 -22.21 0.24
CA ASN A 151 -11.39 -21.90 -1.08
C ASN A 151 -11.17 -23.03 -2.14
N ALA A 152 -10.31 -24.00 -1.87
CA ALA A 152 -10.09 -25.13 -2.76
C ALA A 152 -10.98 -26.34 -2.42
N ASP A 153 -11.48 -26.39 -1.19
CA ASP A 153 -12.30 -27.47 -0.66
C ASP A 153 -13.82 -27.17 -0.73
N GLY A 154 -14.22 -25.97 -1.16
CA GLY A 154 -15.61 -25.51 -1.33
C GLY A 154 -15.96 -25.31 -2.79
#